data_37ca8474b2724f5a0698d494dcbe9add
#
_entry.id   37ca8474b2724f5a0698d494dcbe9add
#
_cell.length_a   1.000
_cell.length_b   1.000
_cell.length_c   1.000
_cell.angle_alpha   90.00
_cell.angle_beta   90.00
_cell.angle_gamma   90.00
#
_symmetry.space_group_name_H-M   'P 1'
#
loop_
_entity.id
_entity.type
_entity.pdbx_description
1 polymer ?
#
loop_
_entity_poly.entity_id
_entity_poly.type
_entity_poly.pdbx_seq_one_letter_code
_entity_poly.pdbx_strand_id
1 'polypeptide(L)'
;MRIGVIGLGDIATKAYLPVLMAQPGLEPHLVTRTPATLAAVGDAYRVPAAHRHTGLDGLLAARPDAAFVHAATSAHPELVRRLLEAGVPTFVDKPLAYELATSRALVELAERRGTGLAVGFNRRHAPGYAQCLEHPRELILLQKHRTGLPEDPRRTVLDDFVHVVDTLRFLVPGEPDRIDVRARVRDGLLHHVVLQLAGDGFTALGAMNRLSGSAQEVLEVSGQDAKREV
;
A
#
# COMPACT_ATOMS: atom_id res chain seq x y z
N MET A 1 -13.91 17.21 -10.44
CA MET A 1 -13.53 15.81 -10.69
C MET A 1 -14.22 14.92 -9.65
N ARG A 2 -15.01 13.94 -10.08
CA ARG A 2 -15.75 13.01 -9.20
C ARG A 2 -14.84 11.88 -8.76
N ILE A 3 -14.66 11.74 -7.46
CA ILE A 3 -13.74 10.74 -6.88
C ILE A 3 -14.51 9.78 -5.99
N GLY A 4 -14.47 8.49 -6.32
CA GLY A 4 -14.98 7.44 -5.46
C GLY A 4 -13.99 7.13 -4.32
N VAL A 5 -14.47 7.04 -3.07
CA VAL A 5 -13.71 6.55 -1.92
C VAL A 5 -14.41 5.32 -1.36
N ILE A 6 -13.84 4.14 -1.58
CA ILE A 6 -14.45 2.84 -1.30
C ILE A 6 -13.76 2.21 -0.08
N GLY A 7 -14.52 1.98 0.98
CA GLY A 7 -14.01 1.55 2.27
C GLY A 7 -13.63 2.74 3.15
N LEU A 8 -14.46 3.00 4.17
CA LEU A 8 -14.30 4.14 5.08
C LEU A 8 -13.77 3.69 6.44
N GLY A 9 -12.77 2.80 6.40
CA GLY A 9 -12.07 2.29 7.57
C GLY A 9 -10.98 3.24 8.07
N ASP A 10 -10.14 2.71 8.95
CA ASP A 10 -9.11 3.44 9.69
C ASP A 10 -8.13 4.19 8.76
N ILE A 11 -7.61 3.51 7.73
CA ILE A 11 -6.65 4.12 6.81
C ILE A 11 -7.29 5.24 5.97
N ALA A 12 -8.52 5.04 5.50
CA ALA A 12 -9.24 6.06 4.74
C ALA A 12 -9.48 7.30 5.59
N THR A 13 -9.96 7.13 6.84
CA THR A 13 -10.32 8.25 7.73
C THR A 13 -9.11 8.98 8.30
N LYS A 14 -7.99 8.29 8.55
CA LYS A 14 -6.78 8.88 9.13
C LYS A 14 -5.84 9.51 8.11
N ALA A 15 -5.72 8.90 6.92
CA ALA A 15 -4.68 9.29 5.97
C ALA A 15 -5.22 9.92 4.68
N TYR A 16 -6.29 9.39 4.11
CA TYR A 16 -6.74 9.79 2.77
C TYR A 16 -7.84 10.86 2.79
N LEU A 17 -8.91 10.65 3.54
CA LEU A 17 -10.04 11.59 3.56
C LEU A 17 -9.63 13.01 3.97
N PRO A 18 -8.79 13.24 5.02
CA PRO A 18 -8.36 14.60 5.36
C PRO A 18 -7.69 15.34 4.20
N VAL A 19 -6.90 14.62 3.40
CA VAL A 19 -6.20 15.19 2.25
C VAL A 19 -7.14 15.38 1.07
N LEU A 20 -7.92 14.35 0.71
CA LEU A 20 -8.85 14.40 -0.43
C LEU A 20 -9.91 15.47 -0.24
N MET A 21 -10.49 15.58 0.95
CA MET A 21 -11.56 16.56 1.24
C MET A 21 -11.06 18.00 1.31
N ALA A 22 -9.74 18.21 1.45
CA ALA A 22 -9.13 19.53 1.42
C ALA A 22 -8.77 20.00 -0.01
N GLN A 23 -8.85 19.12 -1.02
CA GLN A 23 -8.49 19.46 -2.38
C GLN A 23 -9.63 20.21 -3.09
N PRO A 24 -9.39 21.42 -3.62
CA PRO A 24 -10.40 22.16 -4.36
C PRO A 24 -10.78 21.43 -5.66
N GLY A 25 -12.05 21.48 -6.04
CA GLY A 25 -12.54 20.88 -7.28
C GLY A 25 -12.73 19.37 -7.26
N LEU A 26 -12.51 18.71 -6.12
CA LEU A 26 -12.92 17.32 -5.93
C LEU A 26 -14.39 17.23 -5.47
N GLU A 27 -15.11 16.32 -6.07
CA GLU A 27 -16.47 15.93 -5.72
C GLU A 27 -16.42 14.50 -5.18
N PRO A 28 -16.37 14.32 -3.84
CA PRO A 28 -16.20 13.00 -3.24
C PRO A 28 -17.51 12.21 -3.24
N HIS A 29 -17.44 10.95 -3.64
CA HIS A 29 -18.48 9.94 -3.54
C HIS A 29 -18.02 8.84 -2.57
N LEU A 30 -18.69 8.72 -1.44
CA LEU A 30 -18.33 7.77 -0.38
C LEU A 30 -19.04 6.43 -0.59
N VAL A 31 -18.30 5.32 -0.41
CA VAL A 31 -18.84 3.97 -0.53
C VAL A 31 -18.45 3.11 0.65
N THR A 32 -19.43 2.59 1.38
CA THR A 32 -19.23 1.55 2.40
C THR A 32 -20.50 0.76 2.62
N ARG A 33 -20.38 -0.52 2.94
CA ARG A 33 -21.52 -1.41 3.22
C ARG A 33 -22.22 -1.11 4.55
N THR A 34 -21.59 -0.33 5.44
CA THR A 34 -22.09 -0.04 6.78
C THR A 34 -22.78 1.33 6.77
N PRO A 35 -24.13 1.40 6.84
CA PRO A 35 -24.87 2.66 6.77
C PRO A 35 -24.49 3.66 7.88
N ALA A 36 -24.23 3.18 9.09
CA ALA A 36 -23.82 4.03 10.21
C ALA A 36 -22.47 4.72 9.95
N THR A 37 -21.48 3.99 9.42
CA THR A 37 -20.18 4.57 9.04
C THR A 37 -20.35 5.55 7.88
N LEU A 38 -21.19 5.22 6.90
CA LEU A 38 -21.47 6.09 5.76
C LEU A 38 -22.07 7.43 6.20
N ALA A 39 -23.05 7.39 7.12
CA ALA A 39 -23.66 8.58 7.69
C ALA A 39 -22.61 9.40 8.48
N ALA A 40 -21.93 8.77 9.44
CA ALA A 40 -20.96 9.46 10.30
C ALA A 40 -19.85 10.16 9.52
N VAL A 41 -19.23 9.46 8.56
CA VAL A 41 -18.16 10.03 7.72
C VAL A 41 -18.72 11.09 6.77
N GLY A 42 -19.88 10.81 6.14
CA GLY A 42 -20.55 11.74 5.25
C GLY A 42 -20.91 13.05 5.93
N ASP A 43 -21.39 13.00 7.18
CA ASP A 43 -21.73 14.19 7.96
C ASP A 43 -20.48 14.96 8.40
N ALA A 44 -19.47 14.25 8.89
CA ALA A 44 -18.20 14.85 9.31
C ALA A 44 -17.54 15.67 8.18
N TYR A 45 -17.59 15.18 6.95
CA TYR A 45 -17.03 15.86 5.78
C TYR A 45 -18.06 16.62 4.93
N ARG A 46 -19.33 16.72 5.41
CA ARG A 46 -20.42 17.43 4.73
C ARG A 46 -20.65 16.95 3.27
N VAL A 47 -20.43 15.66 3.02
CA VAL A 47 -20.69 15.06 1.71
C VAL A 47 -22.20 14.95 1.50
N PRO A 48 -22.75 15.43 0.36
CA PRO A 48 -24.20 15.35 0.10
C PRO A 48 -24.74 13.91 0.15
N ALA A 49 -25.98 13.73 0.57
CA ALA A 49 -26.60 12.40 0.65
C ALA A 49 -26.60 11.66 -0.70
N ALA A 50 -26.76 12.39 -1.82
CA ALA A 50 -26.71 11.84 -3.17
C ALA A 50 -25.34 11.26 -3.56
N HIS A 51 -24.27 11.61 -2.83
CA HIS A 51 -22.90 11.12 -3.06
C HIS A 51 -22.49 10.04 -2.05
N ARG A 52 -23.44 9.47 -1.31
CA ARG A 52 -23.21 8.43 -0.31
C ARG A 52 -23.83 7.12 -0.79
N HIS A 53 -23.02 6.10 -1.01
CA HIS A 53 -23.43 4.83 -1.60
C HIS A 53 -23.15 3.66 -0.67
N THR A 54 -24.08 2.71 -0.59
CA THR A 54 -23.89 1.47 0.18
C THR A 54 -23.23 0.35 -0.65
N GLY A 55 -23.02 0.57 -1.95
CA GLY A 55 -22.40 -0.39 -2.85
C GLY A 55 -21.74 0.27 -4.07
N LEU A 56 -20.92 -0.52 -4.77
CA LEU A 56 -20.16 -0.06 -5.93
C LEU A 56 -21.07 0.37 -7.09
N ASP A 57 -22.24 -0.25 -7.25
CA ASP A 57 -23.17 0.08 -8.36
C ASP A 57 -23.64 1.54 -8.30
N GLY A 58 -23.92 2.04 -7.11
CA GLY A 58 -24.29 3.45 -6.91
C GLY A 58 -23.16 4.40 -7.32
N LEU A 59 -21.92 4.06 -6.99
CA LEU A 59 -20.76 4.83 -7.43
C LEU A 59 -20.58 4.79 -8.94
N LEU A 60 -20.67 3.60 -9.56
CA LEU A 60 -20.51 3.46 -11.02
C LEU A 60 -21.61 4.22 -11.78
N ALA A 61 -22.86 4.22 -11.27
CA ALA A 61 -23.94 5.02 -11.83
C ALA A 61 -23.66 6.54 -11.78
N ALA A 62 -22.92 7.00 -10.79
CA ALA A 62 -22.46 8.40 -10.67
C ALA A 62 -21.31 8.74 -11.63
N ARG A 63 -20.74 7.77 -12.36
CA ARG A 63 -19.64 7.91 -13.33
C ARG A 63 -18.43 8.64 -12.71
N PRO A 64 -17.72 8.04 -11.75
CA PRO A 64 -16.54 8.65 -11.15
C PRO A 64 -15.41 8.77 -12.18
N ASP A 65 -14.62 9.83 -12.05
CA ASP A 65 -13.44 10.06 -12.90
C ASP A 65 -12.24 9.23 -12.43
N ALA A 66 -12.20 8.86 -11.13
CA ALA A 66 -11.25 7.92 -10.53
C ALA A 66 -11.80 7.37 -9.20
N ALA A 67 -11.16 6.31 -8.67
CA ALA A 67 -11.55 5.71 -7.41
C ALA A 67 -10.35 5.35 -6.53
N PHE A 68 -10.53 5.53 -5.21
CA PHE A 68 -9.65 5.04 -4.16
C PHE A 68 -10.30 3.84 -3.46
N VAL A 69 -9.58 2.74 -3.34
CA VAL A 69 -10.05 1.50 -2.70
C VAL A 69 -9.27 1.27 -1.42
N HIS A 70 -9.93 1.48 -0.27
CA HIS A 70 -9.42 1.28 1.09
C HIS A 70 -10.19 0.18 1.85
N ALA A 71 -10.86 -0.68 1.12
CA ALA A 71 -11.58 -1.82 1.65
C ALA A 71 -10.63 -2.89 2.23
N ALA A 72 -11.17 -3.91 2.87
CA ALA A 72 -10.36 -5.07 3.27
C ALA A 72 -9.73 -5.73 2.03
N THR A 73 -8.48 -6.19 2.15
CA THR A 73 -7.70 -6.79 1.04
C THR A 73 -8.44 -7.90 0.31
N SER A 74 -9.24 -8.69 1.02
CA SER A 74 -10.08 -9.75 0.41
C SER A 74 -11.12 -9.22 -0.58
N ALA A 75 -11.50 -7.96 -0.48
CA ALA A 75 -12.46 -7.32 -1.40
C ALA A 75 -11.77 -6.58 -2.57
N HIS A 76 -10.47 -6.32 -2.49
CA HIS A 76 -9.74 -5.60 -3.53
C HIS A 76 -9.92 -6.22 -4.91
N PRO A 77 -9.76 -7.55 -5.12
CA PRO A 77 -9.81 -8.13 -6.46
C PRO A 77 -11.11 -7.83 -7.20
N GLU A 78 -12.23 -8.00 -6.53
CA GLU A 78 -13.55 -7.79 -7.13
C GLU A 78 -13.81 -6.30 -7.38
N LEU A 79 -13.50 -5.44 -6.41
CA LEU A 79 -13.70 -3.99 -6.54
C LEU A 79 -12.85 -3.41 -7.66
N VAL A 80 -11.54 -3.74 -7.67
CA VAL A 80 -10.60 -3.26 -8.68
C VAL A 80 -10.96 -3.77 -10.07
N ARG A 81 -11.30 -5.06 -10.21
CA ARG A 81 -11.74 -5.64 -11.48
C ARG A 81 -12.93 -4.84 -12.06
N ARG A 82 -13.96 -4.62 -11.28
CA ARG A 82 -15.17 -3.92 -11.72
C ARG A 82 -14.92 -2.45 -12.08
N LEU A 83 -14.05 -1.77 -11.34
CA LEU A 83 -13.66 -0.39 -11.65
C LEU A 83 -12.89 -0.34 -12.97
N LEU A 84 -11.90 -1.21 -13.18
CA LEU A 84 -11.14 -1.29 -14.41
C LEU A 84 -12.00 -1.65 -15.62
N GLU A 85 -12.96 -2.60 -15.46
CA GLU A 85 -13.92 -2.97 -16.49
C GLU A 85 -14.83 -1.80 -16.90
N ALA A 86 -15.16 -0.92 -15.93
CA ALA A 86 -15.91 0.31 -16.15
C ALA A 86 -15.05 1.48 -16.67
N GLY A 87 -13.74 1.28 -16.89
CA GLY A 87 -12.81 2.31 -17.35
C GLY A 87 -12.48 3.36 -16.30
N VAL A 88 -12.62 3.05 -15.00
CA VAL A 88 -12.36 3.97 -13.89
C VAL A 88 -10.93 3.78 -13.39
N PRO A 89 -10.02 4.76 -13.57
CA PRO A 89 -8.70 4.73 -12.97
C PRO A 89 -8.75 4.49 -11.46
N THR A 90 -7.95 3.55 -10.99
CA THR A 90 -8.07 3.03 -9.63
C THR A 90 -6.76 3.10 -8.87
N PHE A 91 -6.80 3.74 -7.71
CA PHE A 91 -5.79 3.60 -6.67
C PHE A 91 -6.31 2.60 -5.62
N VAL A 92 -5.52 1.62 -5.25
CA VAL A 92 -5.89 0.62 -4.24
C VAL A 92 -4.83 0.50 -3.16
N ASP A 93 -5.23 0.35 -1.90
CA ASP A 93 -4.30 0.08 -0.82
C ASP A 93 -3.52 -1.23 -1.05
N LYS A 94 -2.34 -1.30 -0.47
CA LYS A 94 -1.52 -2.52 -0.49
C LYS A 94 -2.12 -3.59 0.47
N PRO A 95 -1.93 -4.87 0.19
CA PRO A 95 -1.51 -5.42 -1.10
C PRO A 95 -2.67 -5.38 -2.11
N LEU A 96 -2.35 -5.42 -3.40
CA LEU A 96 -3.37 -5.48 -4.47
C LEU A 96 -4.28 -6.70 -4.31
N ALA A 97 -3.69 -7.86 -4.02
CA ALA A 97 -4.38 -9.10 -3.65
C ALA A 97 -3.44 -9.98 -2.82
N TYR A 98 -4.00 -10.99 -2.14
CA TYR A 98 -3.20 -11.99 -1.42
C TYR A 98 -2.57 -13.04 -2.35
N GLU A 99 -3.07 -13.22 -3.55
CA GLU A 99 -2.56 -14.18 -4.52
C GLU A 99 -1.88 -13.49 -5.69
N LEU A 100 -0.67 -13.96 -6.04
CA LEU A 100 0.11 -13.41 -7.16
C LEU A 100 -0.63 -13.53 -8.48
N ALA A 101 -1.27 -14.66 -8.75
CA ALA A 101 -2.04 -14.86 -9.99
C ALA A 101 -3.17 -13.83 -10.13
N THR A 102 -3.87 -13.54 -9.03
CA THR A 102 -4.92 -12.52 -9.00
C THR A 102 -4.35 -11.12 -9.25
N SER A 103 -3.23 -10.79 -8.61
CA SER A 103 -2.57 -9.50 -8.83
C SER A 103 -2.14 -9.32 -10.29
N ARG A 104 -1.54 -10.35 -10.89
CA ARG A 104 -1.15 -10.34 -12.32
C ARG A 104 -2.36 -10.15 -13.23
N ALA A 105 -3.44 -10.90 -13.01
CA ALA A 105 -4.66 -10.78 -13.80
C ALA A 105 -5.28 -9.36 -13.76
N LEU A 106 -5.19 -8.67 -12.61
CA LEU A 106 -5.67 -7.29 -12.47
C LEU A 106 -4.77 -6.30 -13.22
N VAL A 107 -3.45 -6.47 -13.16
CA VAL A 107 -2.50 -5.64 -13.90
C VAL A 107 -2.71 -5.81 -15.41
N GLU A 108 -2.79 -7.05 -15.89
CA GLU A 108 -3.09 -7.35 -17.30
C GLU A 108 -4.45 -6.80 -17.74
N LEU A 109 -5.46 -6.82 -16.86
CA LEU A 109 -6.76 -6.21 -17.16
C LEU A 109 -6.63 -4.69 -17.32
N ALA A 110 -5.90 -4.01 -16.42
CA ALA A 110 -5.64 -2.58 -16.50
C ALA A 110 -4.94 -2.21 -17.82
N GLU A 111 -3.91 -2.97 -18.20
CA GLU A 111 -3.18 -2.79 -19.46
C GLU A 111 -4.08 -2.99 -20.68
N ARG A 112 -4.84 -4.10 -20.73
CA ARG A 112 -5.77 -4.37 -21.84
C ARG A 112 -6.86 -3.32 -21.99
N ARG A 113 -7.28 -2.70 -20.88
CA ARG A 113 -8.31 -1.64 -20.86
C ARG A 113 -7.75 -0.25 -21.09
N GLY A 114 -6.43 -0.08 -21.05
CA GLY A 114 -5.79 1.23 -21.04
C GLY A 114 -6.20 2.09 -19.85
N THR A 115 -6.55 1.44 -18.70
CA THR A 115 -7.07 2.10 -17.51
C THR A 115 -6.02 2.12 -16.42
N GLY A 116 -5.77 3.28 -15.80
CA GLY A 116 -4.74 3.43 -14.76
C GLY A 116 -5.02 2.58 -13.53
N LEU A 117 -4.01 1.84 -13.05
CA LEU A 117 -4.02 1.12 -11.79
C LEU A 117 -2.76 1.48 -10.99
N ALA A 118 -2.94 1.95 -9.75
CA ALA A 118 -1.85 2.24 -8.83
C ALA A 118 -2.08 1.53 -7.48
N VAL A 119 -1.01 1.02 -6.89
CA VAL A 119 -1.04 0.40 -5.55
C VAL A 119 -0.38 1.33 -4.55
N GLY A 120 -1.01 1.52 -3.39
CA GLY A 120 -0.65 2.49 -2.36
C GLY A 120 0.61 2.16 -1.56
N PHE A 121 1.75 2.04 -2.20
CA PHE A 121 3.06 1.93 -1.55
C PHE A 121 3.58 3.32 -1.17
N ASN A 122 3.10 3.82 -0.04
CA ASN A 122 3.25 5.20 0.39
C ASN A 122 4.70 5.64 0.68
N ARG A 123 5.60 4.73 1.06
CA ARG A 123 6.99 5.06 1.40
C ARG A 123 7.76 5.66 0.23
N ARG A 124 7.49 5.24 -0.99
CA ARG A 124 8.09 5.80 -2.21
C ARG A 124 7.88 7.32 -2.34
N HIS A 125 6.81 7.84 -1.73
CA HIS A 125 6.41 9.24 -1.78
C HIS A 125 6.79 10.03 -0.52
N ALA A 126 7.34 9.36 0.50
CA ALA A 126 7.84 10.04 1.68
C ALA A 126 9.16 10.78 1.35
N PRO A 127 9.26 12.10 1.62
CA PRO A 127 10.42 12.90 1.18
C PRO A 127 11.77 12.32 1.64
N GLY A 128 11.87 11.83 2.90
CA GLY A 128 13.10 11.22 3.42
C GLY A 128 13.53 9.99 2.62
N TYR A 129 12.57 9.12 2.24
CA TYR A 129 12.83 7.92 1.43
C TYR A 129 13.17 8.29 -0.02
N ALA A 130 12.43 9.20 -0.63
CA ALA A 130 12.68 9.65 -1.99
C ALA A 130 14.08 10.29 -2.13
N GLN A 131 14.50 11.09 -1.17
CA GLN A 131 15.84 11.69 -1.14
C GLN A 131 16.98 10.65 -1.04
N CYS A 132 16.72 9.43 -0.55
CA CYS A 132 17.71 8.37 -0.59
C CYS A 132 18.14 7.98 -2.01
N LEU A 133 17.31 8.26 -3.02
CA LEU A 133 17.66 8.02 -4.43
C LEU A 133 18.81 8.90 -4.93
N GLU A 134 19.06 10.03 -4.28
CA GLU A 134 20.13 10.97 -4.61
C GLU A 134 21.49 10.58 -3.98
N HIS A 135 21.51 9.54 -3.11
CA HIS A 135 22.71 9.07 -2.42
C HIS A 135 23.27 7.78 -3.06
N PRO A 136 24.58 7.50 -2.87
CA PRO A 136 25.11 6.17 -3.14
C PRO A 136 24.36 5.10 -2.36
N ARG A 137 24.04 3.98 -2.99
CA ARG A 137 23.19 2.90 -2.45
C ARG A 137 23.84 1.53 -2.63
N GLU A 138 25.14 1.47 -2.32
CA GLU A 138 25.90 0.22 -2.36
C GLU A 138 25.43 -0.73 -1.24
N LEU A 139 25.11 -0.15 -0.07
CA LEU A 139 24.49 -0.87 1.03
C LEU A 139 23.20 -0.17 1.46
N ILE A 140 22.10 -0.93 1.54
CA ILE A 140 20.80 -0.46 1.98
C ILE A 140 20.35 -1.33 3.15
N LEU A 141 20.04 -0.73 4.30
CA LEU A 141 19.55 -1.42 5.49
C LEU A 141 18.19 -0.85 5.88
N LEU A 142 17.15 -1.66 5.89
CA LEU A 142 15.83 -1.25 6.34
C LEU A 142 15.36 -2.16 7.47
N GLN A 143 15.11 -1.58 8.61
CA GLN A 143 14.55 -2.25 9.77
C GLN A 143 13.13 -1.74 10.02
N LYS A 144 12.19 -2.66 10.19
CA LYS A 144 10.80 -2.36 10.56
C LYS A 144 10.36 -3.33 11.64
N HIS A 145 10.36 -2.88 12.88
CA HIS A 145 10.12 -3.72 14.04
C HIS A 145 8.77 -3.44 14.71
N ARG A 146 8.24 -4.45 15.39
CA ARG A 146 7.01 -4.40 16.19
C ARG A 146 7.25 -5.03 17.55
N THR A 147 6.47 -4.61 18.54
CA THR A 147 6.52 -5.14 19.90
C THR A 147 5.35 -6.08 20.13
N GLY A 148 5.62 -7.34 20.53
CA GLY A 148 4.60 -8.27 20.99
C GLY A 148 3.49 -8.64 20.01
N LEU A 149 3.79 -8.65 18.69
CA LEU A 149 2.81 -8.89 17.64
C LEU A 149 3.19 -10.04 16.68
N PRO A 150 3.56 -11.25 17.16
CA PRO A 150 3.71 -12.39 16.24
C PRO A 150 2.34 -12.77 15.68
N GLU A 151 2.29 -13.01 14.36
CA GLU A 151 1.07 -13.32 13.62
C GLU A 151 1.33 -14.38 12.55
N ASP A 152 0.28 -14.80 11.85
CA ASP A 152 0.38 -15.69 10.70
C ASP A 152 1.44 -15.19 9.71
N PRO A 153 2.36 -16.06 9.27
CA PRO A 153 3.48 -15.67 8.42
C PRO A 153 3.04 -15.02 7.10
N ARG A 154 2.07 -15.62 6.42
CA ARG A 154 1.61 -15.13 5.12
C ARG A 154 0.95 -13.76 5.26
N ARG A 155 0.10 -13.61 6.27
CA ARG A 155 -0.56 -12.34 6.56
C ARG A 155 0.44 -11.26 6.94
N THR A 156 1.40 -11.56 7.82
CA THR A 156 2.45 -10.61 8.20
C THR A 156 3.27 -10.15 6.99
N VAL A 157 3.65 -11.08 6.11
CA VAL A 157 4.43 -10.75 4.92
C VAL A 157 3.63 -9.84 3.98
N LEU A 158 2.38 -10.14 3.70
CA LEU A 158 1.57 -9.42 2.72
C LEU A 158 0.96 -8.12 3.28
N ASP A 159 0.66 -8.06 4.58
CA ASP A 159 0.03 -6.87 5.18
C ASP A 159 1.03 -5.88 5.79
N ASP A 160 2.23 -6.32 6.23
CA ASP A 160 3.19 -5.45 6.90
C ASP A 160 4.60 -5.48 6.28
N PHE A 161 5.18 -6.68 6.07
CA PHE A 161 6.54 -6.80 5.52
C PHE A 161 6.62 -6.39 4.04
N VAL A 162 5.52 -6.42 3.31
CA VAL A 162 5.44 -5.95 1.91
C VAL A 162 5.95 -4.51 1.75
N HIS A 163 5.82 -3.68 2.77
CA HIS A 163 6.40 -2.34 2.79
C HIS A 163 7.94 -2.35 2.75
N VAL A 164 8.56 -3.30 3.45
CA VAL A 164 10.01 -3.49 3.43
C VAL A 164 10.44 -3.95 2.04
N VAL A 165 9.74 -4.96 1.50
CA VAL A 165 10.01 -5.48 0.15
C VAL A 165 9.91 -4.38 -0.90
N ASP A 166 8.81 -3.62 -0.88
CA ASP A 166 8.59 -2.52 -1.83
C ASP A 166 9.63 -1.42 -1.71
N THR A 167 9.98 -1.02 -0.48
CA THR A 167 10.98 0.02 -0.25
C THR A 167 12.36 -0.41 -0.74
N LEU A 168 12.79 -1.64 -0.46
CA LEU A 168 14.06 -2.15 -0.97
C LEU A 168 14.05 -2.17 -2.50
N ARG A 169 13.00 -2.68 -3.13
CA ARG A 169 12.86 -2.68 -4.59
C ARG A 169 12.86 -1.28 -5.20
N PHE A 170 12.33 -0.30 -4.51
CA PHE A 170 12.34 1.10 -4.92
C PHE A 170 13.74 1.73 -4.85
N LEU A 171 14.54 1.33 -3.85
CA LEU A 171 15.84 1.94 -3.59
C LEU A 171 16.99 1.26 -4.30
N VAL A 172 16.93 -0.06 -4.58
CA VAL A 172 18.04 -0.74 -5.27
C VAL A 172 18.34 -0.12 -6.63
N PRO A 173 19.61 0.07 -7.00
CA PRO A 173 19.96 0.75 -8.25
C PRO A 173 19.75 -0.10 -9.51
N GLY A 174 19.49 -1.39 -9.34
CA GLY A 174 19.31 -2.34 -10.45
C GLY A 174 18.44 -3.54 -10.09
N GLU A 175 18.29 -4.47 -11.02
CA GLU A 175 17.61 -5.74 -10.74
C GLU A 175 18.51 -6.65 -9.89
N PRO A 176 17.98 -7.23 -8.80
CA PRO A 176 18.74 -8.19 -8.01
C PRO A 176 18.90 -9.51 -8.77
N ASP A 177 20.11 -10.03 -8.79
CA ASP A 177 20.43 -11.36 -9.31
C ASP A 177 20.36 -12.44 -8.22
N ARG A 178 20.35 -12.04 -6.96
CA ARG A 178 20.22 -12.92 -5.80
C ARG A 178 19.18 -12.41 -4.80
N ILE A 179 18.30 -13.34 -4.37
CA ILE A 179 17.27 -13.10 -3.37
C ILE A 179 17.37 -14.19 -2.31
N ASP A 180 17.66 -13.82 -1.08
CA ASP A 180 17.66 -14.72 0.08
C ASP A 180 16.64 -14.27 1.12
N VAL A 181 15.90 -15.23 1.68
CA VAL A 181 14.92 -14.99 2.74
C VAL A 181 15.21 -15.93 3.92
N ARG A 182 15.29 -15.37 5.13
CA ARG A 182 15.36 -16.13 6.37
C ARG A 182 14.22 -15.71 7.28
N ALA A 183 13.49 -16.68 7.79
CA ALA A 183 12.38 -16.44 8.71
C ALA A 183 12.44 -17.39 9.89
N ARG A 184 11.98 -16.92 11.05
CA ARG A 184 11.72 -17.75 12.21
C ARG A 184 10.23 -17.80 12.47
N VAL A 185 9.67 -18.98 12.30
CA VAL A 185 8.29 -19.29 12.67
C VAL A 185 8.33 -20.21 13.90
N ARG A 186 7.53 -19.91 14.91
CA ARG A 186 7.36 -20.71 16.10
C ARG A 186 5.88 -20.75 16.44
N ASP A 187 5.36 -21.94 16.75
CA ASP A 187 3.95 -22.17 17.06
C ASP A 187 3.00 -21.61 15.97
N GLY A 188 3.41 -21.71 14.69
CA GLY A 188 2.65 -21.19 13.54
C GLY A 188 2.72 -19.68 13.35
N LEU A 189 3.44 -18.93 14.20
CA LEU A 189 3.52 -17.49 14.17
C LEU A 189 4.91 -17.01 13.73
N LEU A 190 4.95 -15.96 12.89
CA LEU A 190 6.18 -15.31 12.44
C LEU A 190 6.75 -14.43 13.55
N HIS A 191 7.96 -14.75 13.99
CA HIS A 191 8.70 -13.96 14.97
C HIS A 191 9.59 -12.92 14.30
N HIS A 192 10.34 -13.33 13.28
CA HIS A 192 11.11 -12.39 12.46
C HIS A 192 11.29 -12.91 11.04
N VAL A 193 11.56 -11.98 10.14
CA VAL A 193 11.93 -12.25 8.75
C VAL A 193 13.03 -11.28 8.31
N VAL A 194 13.97 -11.79 7.53
CA VAL A 194 15.02 -11.00 6.87
C VAL A 194 14.98 -11.32 5.39
N LEU A 195 15.01 -10.30 4.57
CA LEU A 195 15.16 -10.35 3.12
C LEU A 195 16.50 -9.73 2.74
N GLN A 196 17.26 -10.42 1.92
CA GLN A 196 18.41 -9.88 1.23
C GLN A 196 18.15 -9.84 -0.27
N LEU A 197 18.42 -8.69 -0.86
CA LEU A 197 18.51 -8.51 -2.31
C LEU A 197 19.95 -8.11 -2.62
N ALA A 198 20.58 -8.78 -3.56
CA ALA A 198 21.92 -8.43 -4.02
C ALA A 198 21.96 -8.41 -5.55
N GLY A 199 22.83 -7.59 -6.09
CA GLY A 199 23.07 -7.44 -7.52
C GLY A 199 24.40 -6.73 -7.75
N ASP A 200 24.70 -6.39 -9.01
CA ASP A 200 25.93 -5.70 -9.35
C ASP A 200 26.05 -4.37 -8.61
N GLY A 201 27.08 -4.27 -7.77
CA GLY A 201 27.40 -3.05 -7.00
C GLY A 201 26.47 -2.73 -5.83
N PHE A 202 25.54 -3.61 -5.41
CA PHE A 202 24.70 -3.34 -4.26
C PHE A 202 24.32 -4.58 -3.44
N THR A 203 24.05 -4.33 -2.16
CA THR A 203 23.36 -5.26 -1.25
C THR A 203 22.31 -4.52 -0.46
N ALA A 204 21.09 -5.04 -0.42
CA ALA A 204 19.98 -4.49 0.35
C ALA A 204 19.44 -5.52 1.34
N LEU A 205 19.34 -5.15 2.61
CA LEU A 205 18.83 -5.97 3.70
C LEU A 205 17.60 -5.34 4.29
N GLY A 206 16.52 -6.11 4.36
CA GLY A 206 15.29 -5.72 5.03
C GLY A 206 14.94 -6.67 6.16
N ALA A 207 14.72 -6.16 7.36
CA ALA A 207 14.42 -6.96 8.53
C ALA A 207 13.14 -6.52 9.22
N MET A 208 12.34 -7.50 9.66
CA MET A 208 11.23 -7.27 10.56
C MET A 208 11.33 -8.24 11.74
N ASN A 209 11.31 -7.70 12.95
CA ASN A 209 11.16 -8.47 14.18
C ASN A 209 9.81 -8.10 14.82
N ARG A 210 8.96 -9.12 15.05
CA ARG A 210 7.61 -8.95 15.64
C ARG A 210 7.62 -9.03 17.16
N LEU A 211 8.76 -9.34 17.75
CA LEU A 211 9.02 -9.42 19.21
C LEU A 211 10.18 -8.51 19.61
N SER A 212 10.34 -7.37 18.92
CA SER A 212 11.37 -6.39 19.27
C SER A 212 11.05 -5.68 20.58
N GLY A 213 12.07 -5.18 21.24
CA GLY A 213 11.91 -4.31 22.44
C GLY A 213 11.35 -2.92 22.11
N SER A 214 11.30 -2.54 20.83
CA SER A 214 10.74 -1.28 20.34
C SER A 214 9.99 -1.43 19.03
N ALA A 215 8.97 -0.61 18.81
CA ALA A 215 8.37 -0.42 17.50
C ALA A 215 9.13 0.71 16.80
N GLN A 216 9.82 0.38 15.70
CA GLN A 216 10.64 1.35 14.98
C GLN A 216 10.69 1.04 13.49
N GLU A 217 10.97 2.06 12.70
CA GLU A 217 11.29 1.93 11.29
C GLU A 217 12.49 2.82 11.00
N VAL A 218 13.59 2.23 10.51
CA VAL A 218 14.87 2.93 10.23
C VAL A 218 15.39 2.46 8.90
N LEU A 219 15.69 3.40 8.03
CA LEU A 219 16.32 3.19 6.73
C LEU A 219 17.70 3.83 6.72
N GLU A 220 18.70 3.07 6.31
CA GLU A 220 20.03 3.56 6.04
C GLU A 220 20.43 3.21 4.60
N VAL A 221 20.99 4.19 3.90
CA VAL A 221 21.66 3.99 2.61
C VAL A 221 23.09 4.52 2.70
N SER A 222 24.05 3.78 2.18
CA SER A 222 25.47 4.14 2.24
C SER A 222 26.27 3.61 1.06
N GLY A 223 27.42 4.27 0.81
CA GLY A 223 28.40 3.96 -0.23
C GLY A 223 29.25 5.18 -0.55
N GLN A 224 30.45 4.98 -1.13
CA GLN A 224 31.33 6.06 -1.61
C GLN A 224 31.53 7.19 -0.54
N ASP A 225 31.84 6.80 0.69
CA ASP A 225 32.04 7.71 1.84
C ASP A 225 30.83 8.60 2.21
N ALA A 226 29.64 8.25 1.73
CA ALA A 226 28.39 8.93 2.05
C ALA A 226 27.41 7.99 2.77
N LYS A 227 26.64 8.55 3.69
CA LYS A 227 25.59 7.85 4.43
C LYS A 227 24.37 8.76 4.60
N ARG A 228 23.18 8.19 4.47
CA ARG A 228 21.92 8.82 4.87
C ARG A 228 21.10 7.86 5.72
N GLU A 229 20.53 8.38 6.79
CA GLU A 229 19.59 7.69 7.66
C GLU A 229 18.24 8.44 7.71
N VAL A 230 17.14 7.68 7.73
CA VAL A 230 15.76 8.19 7.76
C VAL A 230 14.95 7.41 8.81
#